data_4bb1e9a62d49017ee282d484a2cd7dbd
#
_entry.id   4bb1e9a62d49017ee282d484a2cd7dbd
#
_cell.length_a   1.000
_cell.length_b   1.000
_cell.length_c   1.000
_cell.angle_alpha   90.00
_cell.angle_beta   90.00
_cell.angle_gamma   90.00
#
_symmetry.space_group_name_H-M   'P 1'
#
loop_
_entity.id
_entity.type
_entity.pdbx_description
1 polymer ?
#
loop_
_entity_poly.entity_id
_entity_poly.type
_entity_poly.pdbx_seq_one_letter_code
_entity_poly.pdbx_strand_id
1 'polypeptide(L)'
;PKNTFNEPINVAPVSVPDGPEVAITAVRSKQAHETPSAESAPALPPASQPSQNNSTNAYQANQKVELSVDAADEQKNAELSALINRLKEKIQVRPDDRSAQMKLSVLYAVLGWEQTLAGNDKLPNKSTTDALAKNVAKLIEIFDNTSLSPAQQANQALGPVCELQDLLKKEADLKIADLQICRAVDGFSDYKPMPQNYFQAGKRRPIIVYIELENFTSKYLDKEQTYKTSLALTVELIDKSGKVQFNWHDEPVDDFSRRKRRDFFVPPQLNLPPLAAGDYLLKVTAEDLIGNKVTQKTLDLKIESGK
;
A
#
# COMPACT_ATOMS: atom_id res chain seq x y z
N PRO A 1 41.17 23.14 36.87
CA PRO A 1 41.41 22.94 35.47
C PRO A 1 40.21 23.42 34.72
N LYS A 2 40.41 24.50 33.95
CA LYS A 2 39.38 25.28 33.30
C LYS A 2 39.11 24.70 31.90
N ASN A 3 37.85 24.46 31.58
CA ASN A 3 37.35 24.23 30.23
C ASN A 3 37.58 25.46 29.37
N THR A 4 38.26 25.30 28.25
CA THR A 4 38.33 26.30 27.18
C THR A 4 37.33 25.88 26.09
N PHE A 5 36.36 26.74 25.86
CA PHE A 5 35.33 26.64 24.84
C PHE A 5 35.92 26.83 23.45
N ASN A 6 35.39 26.07 22.47
CA ASN A 6 35.60 26.19 21.04
C ASN A 6 35.10 27.55 20.53
N GLU A 7 35.97 28.30 19.89
CA GLU A 7 35.58 29.42 19.04
C GLU A 7 35.03 28.90 17.68
N PRO A 8 34.01 29.54 17.11
CA PRO A 8 33.49 29.13 15.81
C PRO A 8 34.46 29.56 14.70
N ILE A 9 34.82 28.64 13.83
CA ILE A 9 35.63 28.90 12.63
C ILE A 9 34.74 29.72 11.66
N ASN A 10 35.18 30.96 11.44
CA ASN A 10 34.58 31.88 10.49
C ASN A 10 35.05 31.50 9.09
N VAL A 11 34.23 30.75 8.32
CA VAL A 11 34.47 30.43 6.92
C VAL A 11 33.85 31.55 6.06
N ALA A 12 34.68 32.32 5.39
CA ALA A 12 34.23 33.32 4.44
C ALA A 12 33.44 32.70 3.29
N PRO A 13 32.40 33.36 2.79
CA PRO A 13 31.58 32.84 1.70
C PRO A 13 32.41 32.78 0.40
N VAL A 14 32.54 31.56 -0.14
CA VAL A 14 33.07 31.37 -1.50
C VAL A 14 31.94 31.74 -2.47
N SER A 15 32.17 32.81 -3.25
CA SER A 15 31.28 33.18 -4.32
C SER A 15 31.29 32.12 -5.43
N VAL A 16 30.15 31.50 -5.65
CA VAL A 16 29.90 30.60 -6.78
C VAL A 16 29.56 31.46 -7.98
N PRO A 17 30.19 31.28 -9.18
CA PRO A 17 29.82 32.01 -10.37
C PRO A 17 28.42 31.60 -10.85
N ASP A 18 27.63 32.59 -11.25
CA ASP A 18 26.28 32.46 -11.81
C ASP A 18 26.24 31.49 -12.98
N GLY A 19 25.72 30.29 -12.75
CA GLY A 19 25.17 29.39 -13.74
C GLY A 19 23.65 29.50 -13.75
N PRO A 20 22.96 29.20 -14.86
CA PRO A 20 21.53 29.46 -14.97
C PRO A 20 20.75 28.70 -13.89
N GLU A 21 19.94 29.45 -13.20
CA GLU A 21 19.00 29.02 -12.16
C GLU A 21 18.02 28.00 -12.76
N VAL A 22 18.23 26.72 -12.49
CA VAL A 22 17.27 25.69 -12.86
C VAL A 22 16.23 25.67 -11.74
N ALA A 23 15.11 26.31 -12.02
CA ALA A 23 13.93 26.28 -11.14
C ALA A 23 13.53 24.82 -10.87
N ILE A 24 13.54 24.43 -9.60
CA ILE A 24 12.99 23.17 -9.12
C ILE A 24 11.48 23.25 -9.26
N THR A 25 10.98 22.85 -10.43
CA THR A 25 9.53 22.69 -10.64
C THR A 25 9.15 21.32 -10.12
N ALA A 26 8.55 21.27 -8.95
CA ALA A 26 7.82 20.10 -8.51
C ALA A 26 6.81 19.73 -9.61
N VAL A 27 7.02 18.62 -10.28
CA VAL A 27 6.14 18.13 -11.33
C VAL A 27 4.81 17.76 -10.71
N ARG A 28 3.91 18.74 -10.69
CA ARG A 28 2.50 18.55 -10.35
C ARG A 28 1.87 17.83 -11.54
N SER A 29 1.63 16.54 -11.43
CA SER A 29 0.89 15.76 -12.42
C SER A 29 -0.49 16.37 -12.63
N LYS A 30 -0.69 17.10 -13.72
CA LYS A 30 -2.00 17.49 -14.24
C LYS A 30 -2.58 16.27 -14.95
N GLN A 31 -3.41 15.52 -14.31
CA GLN A 31 -4.37 14.64 -15.01
C GLN A 31 -5.43 15.54 -15.64
N ALA A 32 -5.40 15.62 -16.95
CA ALA A 32 -6.49 16.19 -17.75
C ALA A 32 -7.70 15.26 -17.64
N HIS A 33 -8.80 15.76 -17.10
CA HIS A 33 -10.12 15.15 -17.18
C HIS A 33 -10.67 15.43 -18.59
N GLU A 34 -10.61 14.47 -19.48
CA GLU A 34 -11.50 14.43 -20.65
C GLU A 34 -12.82 13.78 -20.24
N THR A 35 -13.88 14.56 -20.33
CA THR A 35 -15.27 14.12 -20.23
C THR A 35 -15.70 13.49 -21.56
N PRO A 36 -16.14 12.24 -21.62
CA PRO A 36 -16.76 11.73 -22.83
C PRO A 36 -18.17 12.28 -22.98
N SER A 37 -18.43 12.83 -24.17
CA SER A 37 -19.73 13.30 -24.67
C SER A 37 -20.75 12.16 -24.71
N ALA A 38 -21.97 12.48 -24.33
CA ALA A 38 -23.12 11.57 -24.34
C ALA A 38 -23.51 11.23 -25.79
N GLU A 39 -23.43 9.96 -26.13
CA GLU A 39 -24.02 9.43 -27.38
C GLU A 39 -25.23 8.58 -27.02
N SER A 40 -26.32 8.85 -27.78
CA SER A 40 -27.67 8.42 -27.59
C SER A 40 -27.88 6.90 -27.67
N ALA A 41 -28.67 6.37 -26.74
CA ALA A 41 -29.09 4.97 -26.67
C ALA A 41 -30.22 4.68 -27.70
N PRO A 42 -30.22 3.50 -28.34
CA PRO A 42 -31.36 3.02 -29.15
C PRO A 42 -32.43 2.35 -28.28
N ALA A 43 -33.67 2.53 -28.71
CA ALA A 43 -34.90 2.08 -28.07
C ALA A 43 -35.06 0.55 -28.01
N LEU A 44 -35.60 0.06 -26.88
CA LEU A 44 -36.02 -1.33 -26.66
C LEU A 44 -37.38 -1.65 -27.28
N PRO A 45 -37.61 -2.89 -27.79
CA PRO A 45 -38.93 -3.35 -28.24
C PRO A 45 -39.82 -3.82 -27.07
N PRO A 46 -41.13 -3.91 -27.25
CA PRO A 46 -42.10 -4.07 -26.16
C PRO A 46 -42.23 -5.52 -25.67
N ALA A 47 -42.57 -5.60 -24.39
CA ALA A 47 -42.74 -6.82 -23.62
C ALA A 47 -43.97 -7.65 -24.05
N SER A 48 -43.80 -8.97 -24.13
CA SER A 48 -44.88 -9.95 -24.33
C SER A 48 -45.43 -10.40 -22.96
N GLN A 49 -46.76 -10.50 -22.89
CA GLN A 49 -47.52 -10.92 -21.70
C GLN A 49 -47.34 -12.43 -21.37
N PRO A 50 -47.43 -12.86 -20.10
CA PRO A 50 -47.39 -14.26 -19.74
C PRO A 50 -48.77 -14.92 -19.80
N SER A 51 -48.79 -16.11 -20.36
CA SER A 51 -49.95 -17.03 -20.36
C SER A 51 -50.12 -17.69 -19.01
N GLN A 52 -51.34 -17.66 -18.50
CA GLN A 52 -51.79 -18.47 -17.35
C GLN A 52 -51.91 -19.94 -17.76
N ASN A 53 -51.37 -20.87 -17.00
CA ASN A 53 -51.87 -22.25 -16.98
C ASN A 53 -51.84 -22.82 -15.53
N ASN A 54 -53.02 -23.28 -15.15
CA ASN A 54 -53.37 -24.01 -13.94
C ASN A 54 -52.53 -25.30 -13.78
N SER A 55 -52.16 -25.59 -12.54
CA SER A 55 -52.13 -26.97 -12.05
C SER A 55 -52.22 -27.02 -10.51
N THR A 56 -53.37 -27.35 -10.01
CA THR A 56 -53.68 -27.92 -8.70
C THR A 56 -52.97 -29.28 -8.56
N ASN A 57 -51.97 -29.41 -7.69
CA ASN A 57 -51.60 -30.60 -6.95
C ASN A 57 -50.21 -30.46 -6.27
N ALA A 58 -50.18 -29.91 -5.06
CA ALA A 58 -48.98 -29.95 -4.22
C ALA A 58 -49.31 -29.60 -2.76
N TYR A 59 -50.23 -30.33 -2.14
CA TYR A 59 -50.55 -30.12 -0.69
C TYR A 59 -50.16 -31.27 0.24
N GLN A 60 -49.40 -32.26 -0.21
CA GLN A 60 -49.03 -33.39 0.68
C GLN A 60 -47.52 -33.67 0.80
N ALA A 61 -46.67 -32.86 0.20
CA ALA A 61 -45.20 -33.08 0.26
C ALA A 61 -44.45 -32.20 1.32
N ASN A 62 -45.10 -31.18 1.90
CA ASN A 62 -44.41 -30.20 2.74
C ASN A 62 -44.22 -30.55 4.22
N GLN A 63 -44.93 -31.56 4.76
CA GLN A 63 -44.77 -31.88 6.19
C GLN A 63 -43.56 -32.74 6.55
N LYS A 64 -42.89 -33.37 5.57
CA LYS A 64 -41.71 -34.20 5.82
C LYS A 64 -40.40 -33.45 5.61
N VAL A 65 -40.46 -32.27 4.99
CA VAL A 65 -39.27 -31.42 4.71
C VAL A 65 -38.99 -30.47 5.88
N GLU A 66 -40.01 -29.96 6.59
CA GLU A 66 -39.79 -29.03 7.72
C GLU A 66 -39.08 -29.68 8.92
N LEU A 67 -39.35 -30.93 9.23
CA LEU A 67 -38.66 -31.66 10.32
C LEU A 67 -37.19 -31.97 10.02
N SER A 68 -36.80 -32.00 8.75
CA SER A 68 -35.41 -32.26 8.36
C SER A 68 -34.54 -30.96 8.30
N VAL A 69 -35.19 -29.81 8.13
CA VAL A 69 -34.50 -28.51 8.12
C VAL A 69 -34.11 -28.10 9.53
N ASP A 70 -35.02 -28.22 10.51
CA ASP A 70 -34.76 -27.87 11.90
C ASP A 70 -33.64 -28.74 12.52
N ALA A 71 -33.64 -30.06 12.26
CA ALA A 71 -32.59 -30.95 12.75
C ALA A 71 -31.20 -30.66 12.12
N ALA A 72 -31.18 -30.30 10.84
CA ALA A 72 -29.94 -29.93 10.16
C ALA A 72 -29.39 -28.58 10.67
N ASP A 73 -30.25 -27.65 11.00
CA ASP A 73 -29.86 -26.34 11.54
C ASP A 73 -29.41 -26.45 13.01
N GLU A 74 -30.02 -27.30 13.82
CA GLU A 74 -29.53 -27.60 15.16
C GLU A 74 -28.14 -28.25 15.14
N GLN A 75 -27.90 -29.19 14.24
CA GLN A 75 -26.59 -29.82 14.08
C GLN A 75 -25.53 -28.82 13.63
N LYS A 76 -25.81 -27.95 12.66
CA LYS A 76 -24.91 -26.88 12.21
C LYS A 76 -24.59 -25.90 13.35
N ASN A 77 -25.59 -25.52 14.16
CA ASN A 77 -25.41 -24.64 15.31
C ASN A 77 -24.53 -25.30 16.40
N ALA A 78 -24.66 -26.60 16.62
CA ALA A 78 -23.82 -27.37 17.54
C ALA A 78 -22.36 -27.43 17.05
N GLU A 79 -22.15 -27.71 15.76
CA GLU A 79 -20.81 -27.74 15.13
C GLU A 79 -20.14 -26.37 15.18
N LEU A 80 -20.88 -25.28 14.89
CA LEU A 80 -20.40 -23.91 14.97
C LEU A 80 -19.99 -23.54 16.41
N SER A 81 -20.82 -23.89 17.39
CA SER A 81 -20.54 -23.68 18.81
C SER A 81 -19.28 -24.43 19.27
N ALA A 82 -19.12 -25.67 18.80
CA ALA A 82 -17.94 -26.50 19.10
C ALA A 82 -16.66 -25.86 18.45
N LEU A 83 -16.75 -25.34 17.24
CA LEU A 83 -15.66 -24.64 16.60
C LEU A 83 -15.24 -23.37 17.35
N ILE A 84 -16.21 -22.56 17.75
CA ILE A 84 -15.98 -21.35 18.55
C ILE A 84 -15.27 -21.68 19.86
N ASN A 85 -15.75 -22.68 20.58
CA ASN A 85 -15.14 -23.12 21.85
C ASN A 85 -13.70 -23.61 21.65
N ARG A 86 -13.45 -24.42 20.62
CA ARG A 86 -12.09 -24.87 20.25
C ARG A 86 -11.15 -23.70 19.93
N LEU A 87 -11.62 -22.65 19.23
CA LEU A 87 -10.84 -21.47 18.95
C LEU A 87 -10.53 -20.67 20.22
N LYS A 88 -11.53 -20.53 21.14
CA LYS A 88 -11.34 -19.89 22.45
C LYS A 88 -10.29 -20.60 23.29
N GLU A 89 -10.38 -21.92 23.41
CA GLU A 89 -9.40 -22.75 24.14
C GLU A 89 -7.99 -22.57 23.53
N LYS A 90 -7.89 -22.59 22.20
CA LYS A 90 -6.62 -22.40 21.51
C LYS A 90 -6.00 -21.02 21.80
N ILE A 91 -6.81 -19.96 21.85
CA ILE A 91 -6.37 -18.60 22.19
C ILE A 91 -5.98 -18.52 23.68
N GLN A 92 -6.67 -19.23 24.59
CA GLN A 92 -6.28 -19.28 26.00
C GLN A 92 -4.90 -19.91 26.18
N VAL A 93 -4.60 -20.98 25.44
CA VAL A 93 -3.29 -21.68 25.49
C VAL A 93 -2.20 -20.87 24.79
N ARG A 94 -2.52 -20.18 23.68
CA ARG A 94 -1.59 -19.33 22.91
C ARG A 94 -2.28 -17.99 22.57
N PRO A 95 -2.15 -16.99 23.46
CA PRO A 95 -2.78 -15.68 23.25
C PRO A 95 -2.25 -14.91 22.01
N ASP A 96 -1.09 -15.29 21.49
CA ASP A 96 -0.44 -14.74 20.31
C ASP A 96 -0.80 -15.43 18.98
N ASP A 97 -1.65 -16.48 19.02
CA ASP A 97 -2.10 -17.17 17.80
C ASP A 97 -3.04 -16.27 16.98
N ARG A 98 -2.46 -15.43 16.13
CA ARG A 98 -3.20 -14.52 15.21
C ARG A 98 -4.20 -15.27 14.33
N SER A 99 -3.89 -16.50 13.90
CA SER A 99 -4.79 -17.29 13.06
C SER A 99 -6.06 -17.67 13.80
N ALA A 100 -5.94 -18.13 15.05
CA ALA A 100 -7.11 -18.47 15.89
C ALA A 100 -7.94 -17.22 16.21
N GLN A 101 -7.28 -16.09 16.55
CA GLN A 101 -7.95 -14.82 16.80
C GLN A 101 -8.74 -14.34 15.57
N MET A 102 -8.09 -14.32 14.38
CA MET A 102 -8.75 -13.90 13.14
C MET A 102 -9.95 -14.77 12.80
N LYS A 103 -9.82 -16.10 12.90
CA LYS A 103 -10.94 -17.02 12.64
C LYS A 103 -12.11 -16.77 13.57
N LEU A 104 -11.84 -16.55 14.85
CA LEU A 104 -12.88 -16.27 15.84
C LEU A 104 -13.56 -14.92 15.58
N SER A 105 -12.77 -13.86 15.26
CA SER A 105 -13.30 -12.54 14.95
C SER A 105 -14.15 -12.55 13.67
N VAL A 106 -13.74 -13.28 12.63
CA VAL A 106 -14.54 -13.43 11.39
C VAL A 106 -15.85 -14.15 11.68
N LEU A 107 -15.82 -15.25 12.45
CA LEU A 107 -17.04 -15.97 12.81
C LEU A 107 -18.02 -15.07 13.56
N TYR A 108 -17.57 -14.30 14.53
CA TYR A 108 -18.44 -13.37 15.26
C TYR A 108 -18.99 -12.27 14.36
N ALA A 109 -18.16 -11.70 13.47
CA ALA A 109 -18.59 -10.67 12.55
C ALA A 109 -19.64 -11.17 11.55
N VAL A 110 -19.49 -12.40 11.03
CA VAL A 110 -20.45 -13.03 10.11
C VAL A 110 -21.77 -13.36 10.81
N LEU A 111 -21.70 -13.78 12.09
CA LEU A 111 -22.90 -14.10 12.89
C LEU A 111 -23.61 -12.86 13.45
N GLY A 112 -23.05 -11.66 13.24
CA GLY A 112 -23.60 -10.43 13.83
C GLY A 112 -23.49 -10.38 15.35
N TRP A 113 -22.63 -11.22 15.94
CA TRP A 113 -22.46 -11.25 17.39
C TRP A 113 -21.53 -10.14 17.82
N GLU A 114 -22.03 -9.20 18.61
CA GLU A 114 -21.19 -8.19 19.23
C GLU A 114 -20.18 -8.87 20.16
N GLN A 115 -18.91 -8.63 19.91
CA GLN A 115 -17.85 -9.24 20.72
C GLN A 115 -17.81 -8.66 22.11
N THR A 116 -18.34 -9.38 23.03
CA THR A 116 -17.90 -9.35 24.41
C THR A 116 -16.80 -10.42 24.60
N LEU A 117 -15.64 -10.24 23.98
CA LEU A 117 -14.41 -10.87 24.48
C LEU A 117 -14.04 -10.16 25.78
N ALA A 118 -14.96 -10.27 26.76
CA ALA A 118 -14.73 -9.80 28.12
C ALA A 118 -13.50 -10.54 28.66
N GLY A 119 -12.43 -9.81 28.90
CA GLY A 119 -11.25 -10.28 29.60
C GLY A 119 -9.89 -10.15 28.91
N ASN A 120 -9.81 -9.86 27.62
CA ASN A 120 -8.54 -9.79 26.92
C ASN A 120 -8.30 -8.45 26.20
N ASP A 121 -8.45 -7.32 26.90
CA ASP A 121 -8.11 -5.98 26.39
C ASP A 121 -6.59 -5.78 26.17
N LYS A 122 -5.79 -6.80 26.48
CA LYS A 122 -4.32 -6.78 26.35
C LYS A 122 -3.77 -7.48 25.11
N LEU A 123 -4.65 -7.92 24.18
CA LEU A 123 -4.15 -8.53 22.94
C LEU A 123 -3.54 -7.46 22.03
N PRO A 124 -2.26 -7.57 21.67
CA PRO A 124 -1.67 -6.67 20.68
C PRO A 124 -2.44 -6.81 19.35
N ASN A 125 -2.82 -5.68 18.74
CA ASN A 125 -3.52 -5.59 17.46
C ASN A 125 -5.00 -6.06 17.41
N LYS A 126 -5.71 -6.17 18.54
CA LYS A 126 -7.13 -6.54 18.57
C LYS A 126 -7.96 -5.66 17.61
N SER A 127 -7.77 -4.34 17.66
CA SER A 127 -8.54 -3.40 16.82
C SER A 127 -8.34 -3.63 15.32
N THR A 128 -7.14 -3.98 14.89
CA THR A 128 -6.85 -4.29 13.47
C THR A 128 -7.47 -5.61 13.06
N THR A 129 -7.35 -6.65 13.91
CA THR A 129 -7.95 -7.97 13.65
C THR A 129 -9.47 -7.88 13.53
N ASP A 130 -10.13 -7.13 14.41
CA ASP A 130 -11.57 -6.93 14.38
C ASP A 130 -12.01 -6.12 13.16
N ALA A 131 -11.23 -5.08 12.78
CA ALA A 131 -11.50 -4.31 11.57
C ALA A 131 -11.34 -5.14 10.29
N LEU A 132 -10.31 -6.01 10.22
CA LEU A 132 -10.15 -6.95 9.11
C LEU A 132 -11.32 -7.92 9.04
N ALA A 133 -11.71 -8.53 10.18
CA ALA A 133 -12.82 -9.47 10.27
C ALA A 133 -14.15 -8.85 9.82
N LYS A 134 -14.42 -7.60 10.24
CA LYS A 134 -15.61 -6.85 9.85
C LYS A 134 -15.68 -6.61 8.34
N ASN A 135 -14.56 -6.29 7.69
CA ASN A 135 -14.54 -6.11 6.24
C ASN A 135 -14.69 -7.43 5.49
N VAL A 136 -14.13 -8.54 6.01
CA VAL A 136 -14.37 -9.88 5.44
C VAL A 136 -15.85 -10.27 5.56
N ALA A 137 -16.49 -10.02 6.69
CA ALA A 137 -17.93 -10.29 6.88
C ALA A 137 -18.79 -9.48 5.90
N LYS A 138 -18.48 -8.18 5.69
CA LYS A 138 -19.17 -7.36 4.68
C LYS A 138 -19.02 -7.93 3.27
N LEU A 139 -17.85 -8.46 2.91
CA LEU A 139 -17.66 -9.09 1.60
C LEU A 139 -18.53 -10.33 1.44
N ILE A 140 -18.61 -11.17 2.47
CA ILE A 140 -19.48 -12.35 2.47
C ILE A 140 -20.94 -11.93 2.30
N GLU A 141 -21.43 -10.96 3.08
CA GLU A 141 -22.79 -10.42 2.97
C GLU A 141 -23.12 -9.90 1.57
N ILE A 142 -22.19 -9.17 0.92
CA ILE A 142 -22.38 -8.67 -0.44
C ILE A 142 -22.52 -9.81 -1.44
N PHE A 143 -21.69 -10.85 -1.34
CA PHE A 143 -21.72 -11.97 -2.30
C PHE A 143 -22.85 -12.96 -2.04
N ASP A 144 -23.35 -13.04 -0.80
CA ASP A 144 -24.54 -13.84 -0.44
C ASP A 144 -25.84 -13.15 -0.88
N ASN A 145 -25.80 -11.85 -1.18
CA ASN A 145 -26.99 -11.11 -1.62
C ASN A 145 -27.33 -11.43 -3.07
N THR A 146 -28.20 -12.42 -3.26
CA THR A 146 -28.67 -12.88 -4.58
C THR A 146 -29.57 -11.88 -5.32
N SER A 147 -30.02 -10.79 -4.67
CA SER A 147 -30.80 -9.73 -5.31
C SER A 147 -29.92 -8.78 -6.13
N LEU A 148 -28.60 -8.80 -5.94
CA LEU A 148 -27.65 -7.98 -6.66
C LEU A 148 -27.14 -8.71 -7.90
N SER A 149 -26.99 -7.97 -8.99
CA SER A 149 -26.26 -8.49 -10.16
C SER A 149 -24.77 -8.63 -9.85
N PRO A 150 -24.00 -9.49 -10.57
CA PRO A 150 -22.57 -9.61 -10.38
C PRO A 150 -21.79 -8.29 -10.46
N ALA A 151 -22.21 -7.38 -11.34
CA ALA A 151 -21.62 -6.05 -11.46
C ALA A 151 -21.88 -5.18 -10.22
N GLN A 152 -23.09 -5.26 -9.64
CA GLN A 152 -23.43 -4.53 -8.42
C GLN A 152 -22.66 -5.11 -7.20
N GLN A 153 -22.57 -6.43 -7.09
CA GLN A 153 -21.76 -7.09 -6.05
C GLN A 153 -20.30 -6.65 -6.15
N ALA A 154 -19.71 -6.68 -7.34
CA ALA A 154 -18.33 -6.22 -7.56
C ALA A 154 -18.14 -4.75 -7.16
N ASN A 155 -19.04 -3.85 -7.57
CA ASN A 155 -18.96 -2.43 -7.24
C ASN A 155 -19.05 -2.19 -5.72
N GLN A 156 -19.93 -2.91 -5.01
CA GLN A 156 -20.06 -2.80 -3.55
C GLN A 156 -18.87 -3.40 -2.82
N ALA A 157 -18.28 -4.48 -3.33
CA ALA A 157 -17.13 -5.15 -2.74
C ALA A 157 -15.83 -4.33 -2.79
N LEU A 158 -15.70 -3.40 -3.76
CA LEU A 158 -14.51 -2.55 -3.88
C LEU A 158 -14.21 -1.73 -2.61
N GLY A 159 -15.23 -1.22 -1.93
CA GLY A 159 -15.06 -0.47 -0.68
C GLY A 159 -14.37 -1.30 0.41
N PRO A 160 -14.97 -2.39 0.88
CA PRO A 160 -14.36 -3.29 1.88
C PRO A 160 -12.98 -3.82 1.47
N VAL A 161 -12.75 -4.13 0.18
CA VAL A 161 -11.43 -4.57 -0.32
C VAL A 161 -10.38 -3.46 -0.16
N CYS A 162 -10.73 -2.21 -0.48
CA CYS A 162 -9.83 -1.08 -0.29
C CYS A 162 -9.51 -0.84 1.20
N GLU A 163 -10.50 -0.99 2.09
CA GLU A 163 -10.29 -0.88 3.54
C GLU A 163 -9.38 -2.01 4.06
N LEU A 164 -9.58 -3.25 3.59
CA LEU A 164 -8.69 -4.37 3.90
C LEU A 164 -7.25 -4.11 3.47
N GLN A 165 -7.07 -3.64 2.24
CA GLN A 165 -5.75 -3.27 1.73
C GLN A 165 -5.09 -2.20 2.59
N ASP A 166 -5.84 -1.17 2.99
CA ASP A 166 -5.33 -0.08 3.83
C ASP A 166 -4.93 -0.55 5.23
N LEU A 167 -5.68 -1.48 5.81
CA LEU A 167 -5.35 -2.09 7.10
C LEU A 167 -4.07 -2.93 7.02
N LEU A 168 -3.94 -3.75 5.97
CA LEU A 168 -2.76 -4.59 5.74
C LEU A 168 -1.51 -3.75 5.47
N LYS A 169 -1.62 -2.68 4.68
CA LYS A 169 -0.49 -1.76 4.40
C LYS A 169 0.08 -1.09 5.66
N LYS A 170 -0.73 -0.87 6.70
CA LYS A 170 -0.22 -0.33 7.98
C LYS A 170 0.74 -1.29 8.68
N GLU A 171 0.49 -2.59 8.58
CA GLU A 171 1.31 -3.63 9.21
C GLU A 171 2.45 -4.14 8.31
N ALA A 172 2.31 -4.01 6.99
CA ALA A 172 3.33 -4.43 6.04
C ALA A 172 4.56 -3.53 6.10
N ASP A 173 5.73 -4.11 5.84
CA ASP A 173 6.97 -3.37 5.73
C ASP A 173 6.92 -2.37 4.56
N LEU A 174 7.61 -1.23 4.72
CA LEU A 174 7.90 -0.32 3.62
C LEU A 174 8.69 -1.07 2.55
N LYS A 175 8.39 -0.84 1.28
CA LYS A 175 9.04 -1.56 0.19
C LYS A 175 9.45 -0.59 -0.91
N ILE A 176 10.70 -0.70 -1.38
CA ILE A 176 11.12 -0.11 -2.66
C ILE A 176 10.71 -1.11 -3.76
N ALA A 177 9.59 -0.83 -4.43
CA ALA A 177 9.03 -1.68 -5.47
C ALA A 177 9.93 -1.70 -6.69
N ASP A 178 10.32 -0.52 -7.20
CA ASP A 178 11.25 -0.39 -8.30
C ASP A 178 12.38 0.60 -7.97
N LEU A 179 13.57 0.34 -8.51
CA LEU A 179 14.77 1.14 -8.37
C LEU A 179 15.55 1.10 -9.68
N GLN A 180 15.67 2.25 -10.33
CA GLN A 180 16.35 2.37 -11.62
C GLN A 180 17.21 3.64 -11.70
N ILE A 181 18.30 3.58 -12.48
CA ILE A 181 19.03 4.79 -12.89
C ILE A 181 18.53 5.19 -14.27
N CYS A 182 18.03 6.42 -14.36
CA CYS A 182 17.32 6.91 -15.53
C CYS A 182 17.98 8.16 -16.13
N ARG A 183 17.75 8.38 -17.42
CA ARG A 183 18.07 9.64 -18.11
C ARG A 183 16.89 10.61 -18.13
N ALA A 184 15.66 10.08 -18.02
CA ALA A 184 14.42 10.83 -17.92
C ALA A 184 13.38 10.05 -17.14
N VAL A 185 12.51 10.76 -16.43
CA VAL A 185 11.34 10.22 -15.73
C VAL A 185 10.17 11.14 -16.09
N ASP A 186 9.19 10.60 -16.81
CA ASP A 186 8.04 11.35 -17.30
C ASP A 186 6.82 11.16 -16.38
N GLY A 187 6.81 10.10 -15.52
CA GLY A 187 5.73 9.83 -14.57
C GLY A 187 5.94 8.55 -13.79
N PHE A 188 4.88 8.11 -13.10
CA PHE A 188 4.85 6.84 -12.39
C PHE A 188 4.99 5.68 -13.38
N SER A 189 5.97 4.80 -13.16
CA SER A 189 6.36 3.70 -14.05
C SER A 189 6.69 4.13 -15.51
N ASP A 190 6.82 5.44 -15.75
CA ASP A 190 7.18 5.99 -17.07
C ASP A 190 8.56 6.67 -17.00
N TYR A 191 9.59 5.90 -17.31
CA TYR A 191 10.97 6.36 -17.26
C TYR A 191 11.82 5.75 -18.40
N LYS A 192 12.93 6.41 -18.71
CA LYS A 192 13.91 5.98 -19.71
C LYS A 192 15.19 5.56 -18.99
N PRO A 193 15.50 4.24 -18.91
CA PRO A 193 16.72 3.77 -18.25
C PRO A 193 17.99 4.38 -18.83
N MET A 194 19.01 4.52 -17.99
CA MET A 194 20.32 4.96 -18.41
C MET A 194 21.02 3.86 -19.21
N PRO A 195 21.64 4.15 -20.37
CA PRO A 195 22.42 3.15 -21.12
C PRO A 195 23.63 2.68 -20.30
N GLN A 196 23.96 1.37 -20.37
CA GLN A 196 25.07 0.78 -19.62
C GLN A 196 26.43 1.44 -19.90
N ASN A 197 26.69 1.85 -21.15
CA ASN A 197 27.93 2.51 -21.56
C ASN A 197 28.04 3.99 -21.17
N TYR A 198 27.07 4.51 -20.44
CA TYR A 198 27.07 5.91 -20.00
C TYR A 198 28.14 6.19 -18.94
N PHE A 199 28.42 5.22 -18.08
CA PHE A 199 29.30 5.39 -16.93
C PHE A 199 30.76 5.11 -17.29
N GLN A 200 31.53 6.19 -17.49
CA GLN A 200 32.95 6.13 -17.79
C GLN A 200 33.77 6.72 -16.65
N ALA A 201 34.92 6.11 -16.36
CA ALA A 201 35.85 6.55 -15.33
C ALA A 201 36.31 8.00 -15.51
N GLY A 202 36.55 8.69 -14.40
CA GLY A 202 37.06 10.04 -14.35
C GLY A 202 36.10 11.15 -14.79
N LYS A 203 34.86 10.84 -15.11
CA LYS A 203 33.86 11.83 -15.55
C LYS A 203 32.75 12.01 -14.49
N ARG A 204 32.37 13.26 -14.24
CA ARG A 204 31.19 13.61 -13.48
C ARG A 204 29.95 13.28 -14.32
N ARG A 205 28.91 12.65 -13.70
CA ARG A 205 27.72 12.19 -14.41
C ARG A 205 26.44 12.61 -13.69
N PRO A 206 25.56 13.41 -14.32
CA PRO A 206 24.21 13.61 -13.84
C PRO A 206 23.39 12.34 -14.09
N ILE A 207 22.62 11.93 -13.09
CA ILE A 207 21.69 10.80 -13.14
C ILE A 207 20.38 11.16 -12.46
N ILE A 208 19.32 10.46 -12.81
CA ILE A 208 18.06 10.45 -12.07
C ILE A 208 17.92 9.05 -11.48
N VAL A 209 17.69 8.96 -10.17
CA VAL A 209 17.41 7.69 -9.53
C VAL A 209 15.89 7.58 -9.36
N TYR A 210 15.23 6.72 -10.12
CA TYR A 210 13.80 6.43 -9.96
C TYR A 210 13.61 5.48 -8.79
N ILE A 211 12.81 5.89 -7.82
CA ILE A 211 12.53 5.13 -6.59
C ILE A 211 11.02 5.05 -6.43
N GLU A 212 10.46 3.85 -6.60
CA GLU A 212 9.03 3.59 -6.40
C GLU A 212 8.81 2.93 -5.04
N LEU A 213 7.84 3.45 -4.28
CA LEU A 213 7.59 3.05 -2.90
C LEU A 213 6.18 2.51 -2.70
N GLU A 214 6.09 1.39 -1.99
CA GLU A 214 4.86 0.76 -1.56
C GLU A 214 4.76 0.64 -0.03
N ASN A 215 3.54 0.51 0.48
CA ASN A 215 3.22 0.29 1.90
C ASN A 215 3.67 1.42 2.83
N PHE A 216 3.84 2.62 2.30
CA PHE A 216 4.06 3.84 3.09
C PHE A 216 2.77 4.28 3.80
N THR A 217 2.91 5.11 4.81
CA THR A 217 1.82 5.63 5.63
C THR A 217 1.44 7.04 5.19
N SER A 218 0.14 7.28 5.04
CA SER A 218 -0.40 8.64 4.90
C SER A 218 -1.33 8.94 6.07
N LYS A 219 -1.15 10.10 6.70
CA LYS A 219 -1.96 10.59 7.82
C LYS A 219 -2.94 11.64 7.32
N TYR A 220 -4.22 11.50 7.66
CA TYR A 220 -5.21 12.53 7.38
C TYR A 220 -5.04 13.71 8.35
N LEU A 221 -5.08 14.92 7.82
CA LEU A 221 -4.99 16.18 8.55
C LEU A 221 -6.37 16.85 8.48
N ASP A 222 -7.10 16.83 9.59
CA ASP A 222 -8.49 17.31 9.65
C ASP A 222 -8.63 18.80 9.32
N LYS A 223 -7.68 19.63 9.73
CA LYS A 223 -7.72 21.08 9.48
C LYS A 223 -7.55 21.42 8.01
N GLU A 224 -6.62 20.76 7.35
CA GLU A 224 -6.27 20.97 5.94
C GLU A 224 -7.13 20.13 5.00
N GLN A 225 -7.88 19.16 5.52
CA GLN A 225 -8.65 18.15 4.76
C GLN A 225 -7.82 17.45 3.69
N THR A 226 -6.58 17.13 4.04
CA THR A 226 -5.62 16.49 3.15
C THR A 226 -4.92 15.31 3.85
N TYR A 227 -4.39 14.39 3.05
CA TYR A 227 -3.48 13.35 3.52
C TYR A 227 -2.05 13.86 3.38
N LYS A 228 -1.26 13.74 4.45
CA LYS A 228 0.18 13.97 4.43
C LYS A 228 0.90 12.64 4.35
N THR A 229 1.86 12.52 3.41
CA THR A 229 2.89 11.48 3.36
C THR A 229 4.23 12.14 3.57
N SER A 230 5.13 11.55 4.37
CA SER A 230 6.45 12.13 4.69
C SER A 230 7.50 11.04 4.60
N LEU A 231 8.43 11.18 3.65
CA LEU A 231 9.45 10.18 3.34
C LEU A 231 10.83 10.83 3.34
N ALA A 232 11.83 10.16 3.91
CA ALA A 232 13.22 10.55 3.80
C ALA A 232 13.99 9.52 2.94
N LEU A 233 14.91 10.01 2.13
CA LEU A 233 15.68 9.19 1.21
C LEU A 233 17.19 9.43 1.40
N THR A 234 17.95 8.34 1.39
CA THR A 234 19.41 8.37 1.35
C THR A 234 19.90 7.51 0.19
N VAL A 235 20.81 8.04 -0.61
CA VAL A 235 21.43 7.31 -1.73
C VAL A 235 22.93 7.26 -1.50
N GLU A 236 23.47 6.06 -1.38
CA GLU A 236 24.89 5.79 -1.19
C GLU A 236 25.47 5.04 -2.40
N LEU A 237 26.65 5.41 -2.85
CA LEU A 237 27.39 4.62 -3.83
C LEU A 237 28.61 4.01 -3.14
N ILE A 238 28.66 2.69 -3.11
CA ILE A 238 29.63 1.89 -2.35
C ILE A 238 30.51 1.13 -3.33
N ASP A 239 31.82 1.16 -3.15
CA ASP A 239 32.76 0.38 -3.96
C ASP A 239 32.87 -1.08 -3.45
N LYS A 240 33.62 -1.93 -4.17
CA LYS A 240 33.85 -3.34 -3.81
C LYS A 240 34.55 -3.53 -2.44
N SER A 241 35.23 -2.51 -1.93
CA SER A 241 35.85 -2.57 -0.60
C SER A 241 34.89 -2.24 0.54
N GLY A 242 33.65 -1.86 0.22
CA GLY A 242 32.65 -1.40 1.17
C GLY A 242 32.78 0.08 1.53
N LYS A 243 33.65 0.83 0.85
CA LYS A 243 33.82 2.25 1.09
C LYS A 243 32.77 3.07 0.33
N VAL A 244 32.13 4.00 1.03
CA VAL A 244 31.19 4.95 0.44
C VAL A 244 31.98 5.99 -0.37
N GLN A 245 31.74 6.04 -1.68
CA GLN A 245 32.37 6.97 -2.61
C GLN A 245 31.50 8.21 -2.89
N PHE A 246 30.18 8.09 -2.66
CA PHE A 246 29.22 9.16 -2.79
C PHE A 246 28.07 8.91 -1.81
N ASN A 247 27.63 9.98 -1.18
CA ASN A 247 26.45 9.96 -0.30
C ASN A 247 25.59 11.19 -0.62
N TRP A 248 24.30 10.96 -0.74
CA TRP A 248 23.31 12.00 -0.90
C TRP A 248 22.17 11.73 0.07
N HIS A 249 21.76 12.79 0.74
CA HIS A 249 20.62 12.77 1.66
C HIS A 249 19.82 14.05 1.41
N ASP A 250 18.53 13.93 1.31
CA ASP A 250 17.64 15.07 1.12
C ASP A 250 16.83 15.34 2.37
N GLU A 251 16.29 16.55 2.44
CA GLU A 251 15.24 16.84 3.41
C GLU A 251 14.01 15.95 3.15
N PRO A 252 13.17 15.69 4.18
CA PRO A 252 11.99 14.88 4.00
C PRO A 252 11.09 15.39 2.88
N VAL A 253 10.72 14.49 1.98
CA VAL A 253 9.74 14.76 0.92
C VAL A 253 8.35 14.69 1.53
N ASP A 254 7.72 15.85 1.71
CA ASP A 254 6.35 15.96 2.18
C ASP A 254 5.39 16.09 0.99
N ASP A 255 4.43 15.17 0.88
CA ASP A 255 3.35 15.24 -0.12
C ASP A 255 2.00 15.46 0.58
N PHE A 256 1.21 16.38 0.03
CA PHE A 256 -0.11 16.70 0.50
C PHE A 256 -1.14 16.42 -0.60
N SER A 257 -2.09 15.53 -0.33
CA SER A 257 -3.07 15.07 -1.32
C SER A 257 -4.48 15.04 -0.75
N ARG A 258 -5.49 15.43 -1.53
CA ARG A 258 -6.91 15.32 -1.12
C ARG A 258 -7.39 13.87 -1.02
N ARG A 259 -6.72 12.96 -1.69
CA ARG A 259 -7.00 11.52 -1.64
C ARG A 259 -5.78 10.79 -1.11
N LYS A 260 -6.00 9.71 -0.38
CA LYS A 260 -4.92 8.86 0.09
C LYS A 260 -4.11 8.32 -1.09
N ARG A 261 -2.79 8.54 -1.08
CA ARG A 261 -1.89 8.00 -2.09
C ARG A 261 -1.81 6.48 -1.98
N ARG A 262 -1.80 5.79 -3.11
CA ARG A 262 -1.62 4.35 -3.19
C ARG A 262 -0.29 3.97 -3.82
N ASP A 263 0.23 4.86 -4.62
CA ASP A 263 1.47 4.82 -5.38
C ASP A 263 2.28 6.09 -5.09
N PHE A 264 3.58 5.94 -4.96
CA PHE A 264 4.48 7.05 -4.70
C PHE A 264 5.82 6.77 -5.36
N PHE A 265 6.35 7.74 -6.08
CA PHE A 265 7.71 7.68 -6.58
C PHE A 265 8.44 8.99 -6.35
N VAL A 266 9.75 8.89 -6.19
CA VAL A 266 10.64 10.05 -6.04
C VAL A 266 11.79 9.89 -7.03
N PRO A 267 12.02 10.85 -7.94
CA PRO A 267 13.11 10.83 -8.90
C PRO A 267 14.21 11.84 -8.53
N PRO A 268 15.03 11.62 -7.47
CA PRO A 268 16.10 12.53 -7.14
C PRO A 268 17.11 12.65 -8.29
N GLN A 269 17.52 13.89 -8.56
CA GLN A 269 18.57 14.20 -9.54
C GLN A 269 19.91 14.32 -8.81
N LEU A 270 20.85 13.48 -9.17
CA LEU A 270 22.14 13.37 -8.52
C LEU A 270 23.27 13.66 -9.50
N ASN A 271 24.36 14.24 -9.01
CA ASN A 271 25.58 14.42 -9.77
C ASN A 271 26.67 13.52 -9.20
N LEU A 272 26.88 12.36 -9.78
CA LEU A 272 27.96 11.46 -9.39
C LEU A 272 29.33 12.12 -9.61
N PRO A 273 30.24 12.03 -8.63
CA PRO A 273 31.60 12.55 -8.79
C PRO A 273 32.38 11.73 -9.83
N PRO A 274 33.56 12.19 -10.25
CA PRO A 274 34.47 11.36 -11.03
C PRO A 274 34.87 10.12 -10.23
N LEU A 275 34.54 8.94 -10.75
CA LEU A 275 34.79 7.64 -10.12
C LEU A 275 35.86 6.88 -10.90
N ALA A 276 36.59 5.98 -10.23
CA ALA A 276 37.49 5.05 -10.88
C ALA A 276 36.69 3.96 -11.65
N ALA A 277 37.33 3.31 -12.61
CA ALA A 277 36.73 2.14 -13.26
C ALA A 277 36.58 0.99 -12.22
N GLY A 278 35.43 0.32 -12.25
CA GLY A 278 35.12 -0.76 -11.32
C GLY A 278 33.64 -1.00 -11.16
N ASP A 279 33.31 -1.94 -10.28
CA ASP A 279 31.94 -2.24 -9.91
C ASP A 279 31.60 -1.55 -8.59
N TYR A 280 30.41 -0.98 -8.54
CA TYR A 280 29.86 -0.24 -7.42
C TYR A 280 28.45 -0.76 -7.11
N LEU A 281 28.01 -0.51 -5.90
CA LEU A 281 26.66 -0.79 -5.44
C LEU A 281 25.97 0.54 -5.12
N LEU A 282 24.92 0.88 -5.86
CA LEU A 282 24.03 1.98 -5.50
C LEU A 282 23.03 1.46 -4.49
N LYS A 283 23.11 1.95 -3.25
CA LYS A 283 22.22 1.59 -2.16
C LYS A 283 21.27 2.74 -1.88
N VAL A 284 19.98 2.46 -1.90
CA VAL A 284 18.93 3.40 -1.52
C VAL A 284 18.31 2.95 -0.21
N THR A 285 18.27 3.86 0.75
CA THR A 285 17.51 3.72 2.00
C THR A 285 16.31 4.66 1.94
N ALA A 286 15.11 4.15 2.19
CA ALA A 286 13.89 4.92 2.28
C ALA A 286 13.28 4.76 3.68
N GLU A 287 12.85 5.87 4.26
CA GLU A 287 12.24 5.93 5.59
C GLU A 287 10.85 6.57 5.49
N ASP A 288 9.83 5.89 6.00
CA ASP A 288 8.48 6.42 6.21
C ASP A 288 8.43 7.06 7.61
N LEU A 289 8.50 8.38 7.65
CA LEU A 289 8.56 9.14 8.91
C LEU A 289 7.23 9.13 9.69
N ILE A 290 6.10 8.84 9.02
CA ILE A 290 4.79 8.75 9.65
C ILE A 290 4.56 7.34 10.19
N GLY A 291 4.93 6.31 9.42
CA GLY A 291 4.78 4.91 9.78
C GLY A 291 5.93 4.33 10.59
N ASN A 292 7.05 5.08 10.76
CA ASN A 292 8.30 4.61 11.38
C ASN A 292 8.81 3.32 10.75
N LYS A 293 8.80 3.26 9.41
CA LYS A 293 9.25 2.10 8.64
C LYS A 293 10.48 2.46 7.84
N VAL A 294 11.41 1.52 7.70
CA VAL A 294 12.64 1.69 6.92
C VAL A 294 12.81 0.51 5.97
N THR A 295 13.28 0.79 4.77
CA THR A 295 13.63 -0.23 3.79
C THR A 295 14.88 0.15 3.02
N GLN A 296 15.55 -0.84 2.44
CA GLN A 296 16.74 -0.64 1.63
C GLN A 296 16.66 -1.50 0.37
N LYS A 297 17.16 -0.96 -0.74
CA LYS A 297 17.34 -1.71 -2.00
C LYS A 297 18.64 -1.30 -2.65
N THR A 298 19.27 -2.23 -3.34
CA THR A 298 20.56 -2.01 -4.02
C THR A 298 20.43 -2.26 -5.51
N LEU A 299 21.26 -1.57 -6.29
CA LEU A 299 21.40 -1.72 -7.72
C LEU A 299 22.89 -1.74 -8.08
N ASP A 300 23.30 -2.73 -8.88
CA ASP A 300 24.67 -2.82 -9.38
C ASP A 300 24.96 -1.72 -10.41
N LEU A 301 26.10 -1.07 -10.27
CA LEU A 301 26.57 -0.03 -11.19
C LEU A 301 28.00 -0.34 -11.62
N LYS A 302 28.23 -0.47 -12.91
CA LYS A 302 29.54 -0.66 -13.49
C LYS A 302 30.07 0.64 -14.12
N ILE A 303 31.28 1.05 -13.71
CA ILE A 303 32.03 2.16 -14.29
C ILE A 303 33.09 1.59 -15.24
N GLU A 304 32.97 1.89 -16.53
CA GLU A 304 33.90 1.41 -17.54
C GLU A 304 35.16 2.27 -17.60
N SER A 305 36.29 1.67 -17.99
CA SER A 305 37.54 2.40 -18.28
C SER A 305 37.26 3.39 -19.39
N GLY A 306 37.63 4.66 -19.20
CA GLY A 306 37.58 5.64 -20.27
C GLY A 306 38.51 5.21 -21.42
N LYS A 307 38.03 5.26 -22.65
CA LYS A 307 38.87 5.13 -23.85
C LYS A 307 39.70 6.39 -24.04
#